data_0fb19227ef9571df1217af88fe876aeb
#
_entry.id   0fb19227ef9571df1217af88fe876aeb
#
_cell.length_a   1.000
_cell.length_b   1.000
_cell.length_c   1.000
_cell.angle_alpha   90.00
_cell.angle_beta   90.00
_cell.angle_gamma   90.00
#
_symmetry.space_group_name_H-M   'P 1'
#
loop_
_entity.id
_entity.type
_entity.pdbx_description
1 polymer ?
#
loop_
_entity_poly.entity_id
_entity_poly.type
_entity_poly.pdbx_seq_one_letter_code
_entity_poly.pdbx_strand_id
1 'polypeptide(L)'
;MAHAAGAHPAHKSGAQVVEVRKIWDAGEHNAFTDLVRWTHAWWCTFREAQDHVGGDGRIRVLTSADGQKWESAAWVSEPGVDLRDPKFSITPDGRLMIVCGGSIYVGKGYRGRQSRVLFSNDGRSWTPPVKVLTSGEWLWRVIWHDGKAYGTAYDSNYYRVPASEDLVRSQGEWTLKLFRSDDGVKWDLIGPMEVSGQPNETTIRFLANGDLMAMVRREAGTKKGWVGVTRAPFTQWNWYESNHQFGGPNFIQLPTGALVAGTRDYTVPGKHTTLIGWLQPQGIEPLATLPSSGDNSYPGLVLHEDLLWVSYYSSHEGKTSIYLAKIKLP
;
A
#
# COMPACT_ATOMS: atom_id res chain seq x y z
N MET A 1 -27.81 3.73 22.41
CA MET A 1 -28.32 2.42 21.95
C MET A 1 -27.30 1.91 20.93
N ALA A 2 -26.58 0.86 21.28
CA ALA A 2 -25.57 0.26 20.39
C ALA A 2 -26.30 -0.49 19.28
N HIS A 3 -26.16 -0.03 18.04
CA HIS A 3 -26.59 -0.82 16.88
C HIS A 3 -25.57 -1.96 16.71
N ALA A 4 -26.06 -3.17 16.92
CA ALA A 4 -25.32 -4.39 16.65
C ALA A 4 -24.92 -4.40 15.16
N ALA A 5 -23.63 -4.46 14.89
CA ALA A 5 -23.12 -4.82 13.57
C ALA A 5 -23.66 -6.21 13.24
N GLY A 6 -24.46 -6.32 12.19
CA GLY A 6 -25.03 -7.59 11.74
C GLY A 6 -23.89 -8.60 11.51
N ALA A 7 -23.97 -9.74 12.19
CA ALA A 7 -23.07 -10.86 11.97
C ALA A 7 -23.24 -11.31 10.52
N HIS A 8 -22.23 -11.11 9.69
CA HIS A 8 -22.15 -11.75 8.38
C HIS A 8 -22.03 -13.27 8.59
N PRO A 9 -22.69 -14.07 7.73
CA PRO A 9 -22.64 -15.53 7.84
C PRO A 9 -21.19 -16.00 7.76
N ALA A 10 -20.82 -16.99 8.57
CA ALA A 10 -19.52 -17.63 8.55
C ALA A 10 -19.24 -18.14 7.14
N HIS A 11 -18.28 -17.51 6.46
CA HIS A 11 -17.87 -17.92 5.11
C HIS A 11 -17.08 -19.23 5.22
N LYS A 12 -17.52 -20.24 4.49
CA LYS A 12 -16.79 -21.50 4.35
C LYS A 12 -15.42 -21.20 3.73
N SER A 13 -14.35 -21.77 4.28
CA SER A 13 -13.01 -21.79 3.69
C SER A 13 -13.08 -22.41 2.30
N GLY A 14 -12.93 -21.63 1.25
CA GLY A 14 -13.18 -22.10 -0.11
C GLY A 14 -12.56 -21.24 -1.21
N ALA A 15 -11.69 -20.29 -0.87
CA ALA A 15 -10.97 -19.52 -1.88
C ALA A 15 -10.00 -20.45 -2.63
N GLN A 16 -10.01 -20.36 -3.97
CA GLN A 16 -9.13 -21.13 -4.83
C GLN A 16 -8.14 -20.21 -5.53
N VAL A 17 -6.84 -20.43 -5.33
CA VAL A 17 -5.80 -19.80 -6.16
C VAL A 17 -5.82 -20.48 -7.52
N VAL A 18 -6.34 -19.77 -8.53
CA VAL A 18 -6.54 -20.30 -9.89
C VAL A 18 -5.26 -20.24 -10.69
N GLU A 19 -4.49 -19.17 -10.49
CA GLU A 19 -3.26 -18.92 -11.24
C GLU A 19 -2.28 -18.13 -10.39
N VAL A 20 -0.99 -18.43 -10.49
CA VAL A 20 0.11 -17.58 -10.05
C VAL A 20 1.14 -17.51 -11.16
N ARG A 21 1.57 -16.31 -11.49
CA ARG A 21 2.52 -16.05 -12.57
C ARG A 21 3.54 -15.00 -12.16
N LYS A 22 4.81 -15.24 -12.45
CA LYS A 22 5.83 -14.19 -12.41
C LYS A 22 5.64 -13.29 -13.63
N ILE A 23 5.48 -11.97 -13.40
CA ILE A 23 5.23 -10.99 -14.46
C ILE A 23 6.41 -10.07 -14.71
N TRP A 24 7.38 -9.99 -13.78
CA TRP A 24 8.59 -9.18 -13.93
C TRP A 24 9.72 -9.62 -13.01
N ASP A 25 10.96 -9.63 -13.55
CA ASP A 25 12.18 -9.95 -12.81
C ASP A 25 13.45 -9.28 -13.39
N ALA A 26 13.30 -8.21 -14.21
CA ALA A 26 14.42 -7.61 -14.90
C ALA A 26 15.39 -6.85 -13.95
N GLY A 27 14.86 -6.14 -12.94
CA GLY A 27 15.71 -5.50 -11.92
C GLY A 27 16.30 -6.52 -10.93
N GLU A 28 17.38 -6.21 -10.24
CA GLU A 28 17.95 -7.08 -9.20
C GLU A 28 17.00 -7.20 -8.00
N HIS A 29 16.35 -6.12 -7.62
CA HIS A 29 15.32 -6.08 -6.57
C HIS A 29 14.07 -5.38 -7.09
N ASN A 30 12.96 -6.12 -7.20
CA ASN A 30 11.67 -5.63 -7.68
C ASN A 30 10.63 -5.78 -6.56
N ALA A 31 10.10 -4.68 -6.02
CA ALA A 31 9.30 -4.72 -4.78
C ALA A 31 8.23 -3.64 -4.66
N PHE A 32 7.32 -3.81 -3.70
CA PHE A 32 6.33 -2.82 -3.27
C PHE A 32 5.27 -2.52 -4.32
N THR A 33 4.55 -3.56 -4.75
CA THR A 33 3.64 -3.47 -5.90
C THR A 33 2.37 -2.68 -5.62
N ASP A 34 1.73 -2.25 -6.69
CA ASP A 34 0.31 -1.94 -6.75
C ASP A 34 -0.28 -2.30 -8.12
N LEU A 35 -1.59 -2.50 -8.16
CA LEU A 35 -2.33 -2.96 -9.34
C LEU A 35 -3.59 -2.13 -9.53
N VAL A 36 -3.88 -1.77 -10.78
CA VAL A 36 -5.14 -1.13 -11.15
C VAL A 36 -5.58 -1.60 -12.53
N ARG A 37 -6.89 -1.62 -12.76
CA ARG A 37 -7.47 -1.73 -14.09
C ARG A 37 -7.95 -0.35 -14.52
N TRP A 38 -7.37 0.18 -15.59
CA TRP A 38 -7.65 1.52 -16.09
C TRP A 38 -7.68 1.52 -17.62
N THR A 39 -8.63 2.21 -18.23
CA THR A 39 -8.83 2.30 -19.70
C THR A 39 -8.79 0.93 -20.39
N HIS A 40 -9.50 -0.05 -19.78
CA HIS A 40 -9.60 -1.46 -20.27
C HIS A 40 -8.28 -2.26 -20.25
N ALA A 41 -7.19 -1.71 -19.72
CA ALA A 41 -5.91 -2.40 -19.55
C ALA A 41 -5.57 -2.61 -18.07
N TRP A 42 -4.68 -3.53 -17.81
CA TRP A 42 -4.04 -3.76 -16.53
C TRP A 42 -2.79 -2.91 -16.39
N TRP A 43 -2.57 -2.36 -15.21
CA TRP A 43 -1.41 -1.56 -14.87
C TRP A 43 -0.86 -2.02 -13.53
N CYS A 44 0.44 -2.34 -13.52
CA CYS A 44 1.15 -2.71 -12.30
C CYS A 44 2.33 -1.76 -12.11
N THR A 45 2.52 -1.26 -10.90
CA THR A 45 3.67 -0.42 -10.56
C THR A 45 4.44 -1.01 -9.39
N PHE A 46 5.74 -0.78 -9.35
CA PHE A 46 6.63 -1.22 -8.29
C PHE A 46 7.94 -0.44 -8.30
N ARG A 47 8.73 -0.60 -7.24
CA ARG A 47 10.11 -0.13 -7.19
C ARG A 47 11.04 -1.14 -7.82
N GLU A 48 11.91 -0.69 -8.71
CA GLU A 48 13.03 -1.44 -9.29
C GLU A 48 14.35 -0.81 -8.84
N ALA A 49 15.26 -1.60 -8.26
CA ALA A 49 16.53 -1.14 -7.72
C ALA A 49 17.59 -2.26 -7.67
N GLN A 50 18.79 -1.97 -7.17
CA GLN A 50 19.80 -2.99 -6.89
C GLN A 50 19.45 -3.80 -5.64
N ASP A 51 19.04 -3.10 -4.56
CA ASP A 51 18.76 -3.69 -3.26
C ASP A 51 17.45 -3.16 -2.66
N HIS A 52 17.01 -3.77 -1.55
CA HIS A 52 15.86 -3.30 -0.77
C HIS A 52 16.04 -1.84 -0.30
N VAL A 53 17.25 -1.44 0.04
CA VAL A 53 17.65 -0.07 0.39
C VAL A 53 18.96 0.24 -0.31
N GLY A 54 19.03 1.34 -1.07
CA GLY A 54 20.27 1.60 -1.81
C GLY A 54 20.36 2.98 -2.47
N GLY A 55 19.30 3.74 -2.49
CA GLY A 55 19.31 5.11 -3.02
C GLY A 55 19.18 5.22 -4.55
N ASP A 56 18.98 4.12 -5.27
CA ASP A 56 18.84 4.06 -6.73
C ASP A 56 17.46 3.62 -7.22
N GLY A 57 16.48 3.57 -6.30
CA GLY A 57 15.14 3.08 -6.60
C GLY A 57 14.42 3.95 -7.62
N ARG A 58 13.76 3.28 -8.56
CA ARG A 58 12.98 3.85 -9.65
C ARG A 58 11.62 3.22 -9.67
N ILE A 59 10.62 3.96 -10.16
CA ILE A 59 9.29 3.43 -10.35
C ILE A 59 9.21 2.81 -11.74
N ARG A 60 8.91 1.52 -11.80
CA ARG A 60 8.52 0.80 -13.01
C ARG A 60 7.01 0.77 -13.11
N VAL A 61 6.49 1.00 -14.31
CA VAL A 61 5.09 0.79 -14.66
C VAL A 61 5.02 -0.24 -15.76
N LEU A 62 4.27 -1.31 -15.51
CA LEU A 62 3.94 -2.32 -16.51
C LEU A 62 2.49 -2.14 -16.97
N THR A 63 2.22 -2.57 -18.20
CA THR A 63 0.86 -2.68 -18.73
C THR A 63 0.63 -4.03 -19.39
N SER A 64 -0.64 -4.45 -19.41
CA SER A 64 -1.10 -5.65 -20.10
C SER A 64 -2.56 -5.48 -20.54
N ALA A 65 -2.88 -5.87 -21.77
CA ALA A 65 -4.25 -5.85 -22.26
C ALA A 65 -5.09 -6.99 -21.66
N ASP A 66 -4.47 -8.15 -21.44
CA ASP A 66 -5.13 -9.41 -21.08
C ASP A 66 -4.73 -9.96 -19.70
N GLY A 67 -3.77 -9.32 -19.03
CA GLY A 67 -3.19 -9.81 -17.78
C GLY A 67 -2.27 -11.02 -17.94
N GLN A 68 -1.98 -11.42 -19.18
CA GLN A 68 -1.12 -12.56 -19.50
C GLN A 68 0.26 -12.12 -19.96
N LYS A 69 0.30 -11.19 -20.92
CA LYS A 69 1.54 -10.61 -21.44
C LYS A 69 1.73 -9.21 -20.87
N TRP A 70 2.85 -9.01 -20.21
CA TRP A 70 3.20 -7.75 -19.56
C TRP A 70 4.38 -7.10 -20.26
N GLU A 71 4.30 -5.80 -20.46
CA GLU A 71 5.36 -4.98 -21.03
C GLU A 71 5.67 -3.78 -20.15
N SER A 72 6.90 -3.28 -20.23
CA SER A 72 7.27 -2.02 -19.58
C SER A 72 6.63 -0.86 -20.32
N ALA A 73 5.76 -0.12 -19.63
CA ALA A 73 5.10 1.06 -20.16
C ALA A 73 5.87 2.34 -19.83
N ALA A 74 6.42 2.43 -18.61
CA ALA A 74 7.15 3.59 -18.16
C ALA A 74 8.19 3.24 -17.09
N TRP A 75 9.12 4.18 -16.96
CA TRP A 75 10.18 4.15 -15.99
C TRP A 75 10.45 5.58 -15.50
N VAL A 76 10.24 5.82 -14.20
CA VAL A 76 10.39 7.14 -13.60
C VAL A 76 11.49 7.13 -12.55
N SER A 77 12.39 8.09 -12.63
CA SER A 77 13.47 8.33 -11.66
C SER A 77 13.57 9.81 -11.31
N GLU A 78 14.15 10.10 -10.15
CA GLU A 78 14.51 11.46 -9.71
C GLU A 78 15.97 11.43 -9.29
N PRO A 79 16.85 12.28 -9.88
CA PRO A 79 18.27 12.27 -9.55
C PRO A 79 18.54 12.43 -8.06
N GLY A 80 19.34 11.52 -7.48
CA GLY A 80 19.69 11.53 -6.05
C GLY A 80 18.60 11.11 -5.09
N VAL A 81 17.49 10.55 -5.60
CA VAL A 81 16.34 10.12 -4.80
C VAL A 81 15.99 8.66 -5.11
N ASP A 82 15.89 7.84 -4.07
CA ASP A 82 15.30 6.51 -4.11
C ASP A 82 13.77 6.64 -4.08
N LEU A 83 13.11 6.48 -5.24
CA LEU A 83 11.65 6.46 -5.33
C LEU A 83 11.12 5.10 -4.90
N ARG A 84 10.20 5.09 -3.91
CA ARG A 84 9.76 3.86 -3.22
C ARG A 84 8.25 3.77 -3.08
N ASP A 85 7.76 2.55 -2.92
CA ASP A 85 6.39 2.24 -2.53
C ASP A 85 5.33 2.91 -3.43
N PRO A 86 5.44 2.84 -4.76
CA PRO A 86 4.46 3.49 -5.63
C PRO A 86 3.07 2.87 -5.43
N LYS A 87 2.04 3.73 -5.37
CA LYS A 87 0.65 3.31 -5.28
C LYS A 87 -0.19 4.10 -6.27
N PHE A 88 -1.03 3.38 -6.99
CA PHE A 88 -1.95 3.96 -7.97
C PHE A 88 -3.22 4.53 -7.33
N SER A 89 -3.74 5.57 -7.96
CA SER A 89 -5.15 5.96 -7.86
C SER A 89 -5.62 6.54 -9.18
N ILE A 90 -6.94 6.56 -9.40
CA ILE A 90 -7.55 7.18 -10.59
C ILE A 90 -8.19 8.47 -10.13
N THR A 91 -7.78 9.58 -10.73
CA THR A 91 -8.29 10.91 -10.42
C THR A 91 -9.69 11.11 -10.96
N PRO A 92 -10.48 12.09 -10.46
CA PRO A 92 -11.84 12.37 -10.96
C PRO A 92 -11.89 12.77 -12.44
N ASP A 93 -10.82 13.34 -12.98
CA ASP A 93 -10.66 13.69 -14.40
C ASP A 93 -10.13 12.51 -15.25
N GLY A 94 -10.03 11.30 -14.67
CA GLY A 94 -9.73 10.07 -15.39
C GLY A 94 -8.24 9.78 -15.60
N ARG A 95 -7.33 10.59 -15.05
CA ARG A 95 -5.87 10.31 -15.11
C ARG A 95 -5.45 9.24 -14.14
N LEU A 96 -4.34 8.56 -14.43
CA LEU A 96 -3.60 7.83 -13.40
C LEU A 96 -2.78 8.80 -12.55
N MET A 97 -2.80 8.57 -11.24
CA MET A 97 -1.92 9.19 -10.26
C MET A 97 -1.08 8.11 -9.59
N ILE A 98 0.21 8.37 -9.40
CA ILE A 98 1.08 7.61 -8.50
C ILE A 98 1.43 8.49 -7.32
N VAL A 99 1.24 7.99 -6.11
CA VAL A 99 1.91 8.48 -4.90
C VAL A 99 3.07 7.57 -4.59
N CYS A 100 4.23 8.13 -4.21
CA CYS A 100 5.40 7.37 -3.80
C CYS A 100 6.22 8.13 -2.77
N GLY A 101 7.04 7.43 -2.01
CA GLY A 101 8.06 8.05 -1.18
C GLY A 101 9.32 8.35 -1.97
N GLY A 102 10.05 9.38 -1.57
CA GLY A 102 11.38 9.65 -2.07
C GLY A 102 12.36 9.76 -0.91
N SER A 103 13.29 8.81 -0.81
CA SER A 103 14.33 8.76 0.21
C SER A 103 15.64 9.25 -0.33
N ILE A 104 16.40 9.98 0.49
CA ILE A 104 17.72 10.51 0.14
C ILE A 104 18.76 9.74 0.94
N TYR A 105 19.78 9.22 0.24
CA TYR A 105 20.92 8.55 0.83
C TYR A 105 22.23 9.18 0.36
N VAL A 106 23.25 9.17 1.22
CA VAL A 106 24.64 9.49 0.86
C VAL A 106 25.49 8.29 1.32
N GLY A 107 25.94 7.49 0.37
CA GLY A 107 26.47 6.17 0.66
C GLY A 107 25.40 5.30 1.33
N LYS A 108 25.69 4.79 2.53
CA LYS A 108 24.71 4.04 3.35
C LYS A 108 23.93 4.91 4.34
N GLY A 109 24.28 6.19 4.46
CA GLY A 109 23.67 7.12 5.40
C GLY A 109 22.35 7.68 4.90
N TYR A 110 21.30 7.56 5.70
CA TYR A 110 19.98 8.12 5.40
C TYR A 110 19.95 9.62 5.72
N ARG A 111 19.50 10.45 4.78
CA ARG A 111 19.48 11.93 4.88
C ARG A 111 18.09 12.52 4.96
N GLY A 112 17.06 11.77 4.70
CA GLY A 112 15.68 12.25 4.76
C GLY A 112 14.78 11.65 3.74
N ARG A 113 13.49 12.01 3.85
CA ARG A 113 12.46 11.58 2.90
C ARG A 113 11.39 12.64 2.75
N GLN A 114 10.70 12.58 1.65
CA GLN A 114 9.47 13.33 1.40
C GLN A 114 8.66 12.59 0.35
N SER A 115 7.34 12.65 0.41
CA SER A 115 6.46 12.04 -0.58
C SER A 115 6.44 12.78 -1.90
N ARG A 116 6.15 12.05 -2.98
CA ARG A 116 5.97 12.58 -4.34
C ARG A 116 4.65 12.11 -4.91
N VAL A 117 4.14 12.92 -5.83
CA VAL A 117 3.01 12.54 -6.69
C VAL A 117 3.36 12.78 -8.14
N LEU A 118 2.80 11.95 -9.02
CA LEU A 118 2.97 12.01 -10.47
C LEU A 118 1.63 11.70 -11.13
N PHE A 119 1.41 12.26 -12.32
CA PHE A 119 0.18 12.05 -13.08
C PHE A 119 0.46 11.63 -14.50
N SER A 120 -0.45 10.85 -15.08
CA SER A 120 -0.37 10.41 -16.47
C SER A 120 -1.75 10.33 -17.10
N ASN A 121 -1.85 10.73 -18.38
CA ASN A 121 -3.05 10.59 -19.19
C ASN A 121 -3.08 9.27 -19.99
N ASP A 122 -1.95 8.59 -20.14
CA ASP A 122 -1.79 7.42 -20.99
C ASP A 122 -1.08 6.23 -20.29
N GLY A 123 -0.65 6.41 -19.03
CA GLY A 123 0.12 5.44 -18.26
C GLY A 123 1.57 5.26 -18.73
N ARG A 124 1.96 5.91 -19.81
CA ARG A 124 3.30 5.82 -20.45
C ARG A 124 4.14 7.07 -20.23
N SER A 125 3.52 8.23 -20.36
CA SER A 125 4.14 9.54 -20.12
C SER A 125 3.69 10.09 -18.78
N TRP A 126 4.63 10.40 -17.90
CA TRP A 126 4.37 10.87 -16.54
C TRP A 126 4.90 12.27 -16.31
N THR A 127 4.20 13.06 -15.53
CA THR A 127 4.74 14.33 -15.04
C THR A 127 6.00 14.09 -14.21
N PRO A 128 6.91 15.06 -14.10
CA PRO A 128 7.98 15.00 -13.12
C PRO A 128 7.41 14.76 -11.70
N PRO A 129 8.17 14.07 -10.81
CA PRO A 129 7.77 13.90 -9.42
C PRO A 129 7.62 15.24 -8.70
N VAL A 130 6.44 15.51 -8.14
CA VAL A 130 6.15 16.72 -7.37
C VAL A 130 6.17 16.37 -5.89
N LYS A 131 6.99 17.09 -5.11
CA LYS A 131 7.04 16.96 -3.65
C LYS A 131 5.72 17.39 -3.03
N VAL A 132 5.20 16.57 -2.12
CA VAL A 132 3.99 16.86 -1.35
C VAL A 132 4.24 16.66 0.13
N LEU A 133 3.39 17.29 0.97
CA LEU A 133 3.52 17.30 2.43
C LEU A 133 4.87 17.88 2.90
N THR A 134 5.22 17.67 4.17
CA THR A 134 6.47 18.14 4.72
C THR A 134 7.56 17.06 4.72
N SER A 135 8.80 17.47 4.86
CA SER A 135 9.94 16.54 5.01
C SER A 135 9.71 15.64 6.22
N GLY A 136 9.96 14.34 6.08
CA GLY A 136 9.71 13.32 7.09
C GLY A 136 8.39 12.58 6.90
N GLU A 137 7.36 13.24 6.39
CA GLU A 137 6.05 12.64 6.16
C GLU A 137 6.05 11.71 4.94
N TRP A 138 5.46 10.52 5.12
CA TRP A 138 5.32 9.49 4.10
C TRP A 138 3.86 9.23 3.81
N LEU A 139 3.35 9.83 2.72
CA LEU A 139 2.01 9.60 2.20
C LEU A 139 1.95 8.20 1.60
N TRP A 140 1.18 7.30 2.22
CA TRP A 140 1.22 5.89 1.88
C TRP A 140 0.38 5.54 0.66
N ARG A 141 -0.91 5.86 0.69
CA ARG A 141 -1.86 5.55 -0.38
C ARG A 141 -2.89 6.67 -0.49
N VAL A 142 -3.29 6.98 -1.71
CA VAL A 142 -4.31 8.00 -2.01
C VAL A 142 -5.53 7.33 -2.60
N ILE A 143 -6.71 7.76 -2.16
CA ILE A 143 -7.99 7.41 -2.74
C ILE A 143 -8.75 8.68 -3.11
N TRP A 144 -9.57 8.61 -4.14
CA TRP A 144 -10.46 9.71 -4.53
C TRP A 144 -11.89 9.36 -4.17
N HIS A 145 -12.60 10.29 -3.54
CA HIS A 145 -14.01 10.17 -3.15
C HIS A 145 -14.67 11.53 -3.24
N ASP A 146 -15.81 11.61 -3.91
CA ASP A 146 -16.59 12.83 -4.14
C ASP A 146 -15.72 14.00 -4.64
N GLY A 147 -14.87 13.73 -5.63
CA GLY A 147 -14.01 14.70 -6.26
C GLY A 147 -12.80 15.16 -5.45
N LYS A 148 -12.58 14.58 -4.26
CA LYS A 148 -11.45 14.91 -3.38
C LYS A 148 -10.54 13.72 -3.15
N ALA A 149 -9.23 13.97 -3.08
CA ALA A 149 -8.24 12.99 -2.67
C ALA A 149 -8.18 12.90 -1.14
N TYR A 150 -8.05 11.70 -0.61
CA TYR A 150 -7.76 11.42 0.80
C TYR A 150 -6.55 10.52 0.90
N GLY A 151 -5.70 10.77 1.89
CA GLY A 151 -4.51 9.95 2.11
C GLY A 151 -4.03 10.03 3.55
N THR A 152 -3.36 8.98 3.98
CA THR A 152 -2.73 8.94 5.29
C THR A 152 -1.23 9.12 5.16
N ALA A 153 -0.65 9.93 6.01
CA ALA A 153 0.79 10.08 6.10
C ALA A 153 1.29 9.79 7.50
N TYR A 154 2.42 9.09 7.58
CA TYR A 154 3.11 8.83 8.84
C TYR A 154 4.49 9.50 8.88
N ASP A 155 4.92 9.88 10.07
CA ASP A 155 6.27 10.32 10.34
C ASP A 155 6.88 9.47 11.45
N SER A 156 8.04 8.89 11.17
CA SER A 156 8.81 8.09 12.14
C SER A 156 9.65 8.97 13.08
N ASN A 157 9.39 10.28 13.10
CA ASN A 157 10.03 11.26 13.97
C ASN A 157 11.57 11.12 13.95
N TYR A 158 12.14 11.16 12.74
CA TYR A 158 13.58 11.05 12.56
C TYR A 158 14.33 12.15 13.28
N TYR A 159 15.46 11.80 13.86
CA TYR A 159 16.40 12.76 14.48
C TYR A 159 17.81 12.60 13.90
N ARG A 160 18.60 13.67 13.97
CA ARG A 160 19.99 13.65 13.51
C ARG A 160 20.88 12.95 14.53
N VAL A 161 21.73 12.05 14.06
CA VAL A 161 22.77 11.43 14.90
C VAL A 161 23.84 12.49 15.25
N PRO A 162 24.25 12.61 16.53
CA PRO A 162 25.34 13.52 16.91
C PRO A 162 26.61 13.27 16.07
N ALA A 163 27.28 14.36 15.66
CA ALA A 163 28.47 14.33 14.80
C ALA A 163 28.32 13.65 13.42
N SER A 164 27.10 13.42 12.99
CA SER A 164 26.77 12.87 11.67
C SER A 164 25.64 13.67 11.03
N GLU A 165 25.49 13.57 9.70
CA GLU A 165 24.33 14.07 9.00
C GLU A 165 23.23 13.02 8.84
N ASP A 166 23.48 11.79 9.29
CA ASP A 166 22.55 10.70 9.20
C ASP A 166 21.31 10.92 10.09
N LEU A 167 20.17 10.51 9.58
CA LEU A 167 18.90 10.51 10.31
C LEU A 167 18.55 9.08 10.73
N VAL A 168 18.09 8.96 11.96
CA VAL A 168 17.64 7.69 12.54
C VAL A 168 16.19 7.82 13.00
N ARG A 169 15.42 6.76 12.87
CA ARG A 169 14.04 6.70 13.35
C ARG A 169 13.99 6.83 14.87
N SER A 170 13.04 7.58 15.37
CA SER A 170 12.76 7.64 16.80
C SER A 170 12.37 6.25 17.32
N GLN A 171 12.86 5.92 18.52
CA GLN A 171 12.41 4.75 19.28
C GLN A 171 11.08 5.02 20.02
N GLY A 172 10.66 6.28 20.12
CA GLY A 172 9.38 6.68 20.70
C GLY A 172 8.21 6.48 19.73
N GLU A 173 7.09 7.13 20.03
CA GLU A 173 5.89 7.08 19.18
C GLU A 173 6.11 7.82 17.85
N TRP A 174 5.49 7.29 16.81
CA TRP A 174 5.42 7.90 15.50
C TRP A 174 4.05 8.56 15.31
N THR A 175 3.95 9.48 14.36
CA THR A 175 2.68 10.15 14.07
C THR A 175 2.02 9.56 12.84
N LEU A 176 0.69 9.46 12.88
CA LEU A 176 -0.15 9.11 11.75
C LEU A 176 -1.24 10.18 11.60
N LYS A 177 -1.40 10.69 10.39
CA LYS A 177 -2.31 11.81 10.10
C LYS A 177 -3.16 11.51 8.88
N LEU A 178 -4.39 12.02 8.87
CA LEU A 178 -5.29 12.00 7.71
C LEU A 178 -5.26 13.36 7.03
N PHE A 179 -5.11 13.34 5.71
CA PHE A 179 -5.09 14.53 4.85
C PHE A 179 -6.15 14.45 3.76
N ARG A 180 -6.53 15.62 3.23
CA ARG A 180 -7.41 15.80 2.10
C ARG A 180 -6.79 16.75 1.08
N SER A 181 -7.12 16.57 -0.20
CA SER A 181 -6.65 17.45 -1.28
C SER A 181 -7.72 17.59 -2.36
N ASP A 182 -7.77 18.75 -3.03
CA ASP A 182 -8.63 18.98 -4.17
C ASP A 182 -7.95 18.58 -5.49
N ASP A 183 -6.62 18.60 -5.54
CA ASP A 183 -5.82 18.42 -6.75
C ASP A 183 -4.80 17.26 -6.68
N GLY A 184 -4.68 16.62 -5.50
CA GLY A 184 -3.68 15.58 -5.23
C GLY A 184 -2.26 16.12 -4.98
N VAL A 185 -2.06 17.45 -5.01
CA VAL A 185 -0.76 18.10 -4.85
C VAL A 185 -0.70 18.95 -3.58
N LYS A 186 -1.72 19.75 -3.33
CA LYS A 186 -1.85 20.57 -2.12
C LYS A 186 -2.73 19.84 -1.12
N TRP A 187 -2.23 19.61 0.08
CA TRP A 187 -2.87 18.77 1.08
C TRP A 187 -3.21 19.54 2.34
N ASP A 188 -4.45 19.45 2.77
CA ASP A 188 -4.94 19.99 4.03
C ASP A 188 -5.01 18.88 5.09
N LEU A 189 -4.52 19.16 6.29
CA LEU A 189 -4.64 18.25 7.41
C LEU A 189 -6.10 18.19 7.89
N ILE A 190 -6.68 16.98 7.94
CA ILE A 190 -7.96 16.73 8.61
C ILE A 190 -7.72 16.57 10.11
N GLY A 191 -6.75 15.75 10.51
CA GLY A 191 -6.39 15.55 11.90
C GLY A 191 -5.45 14.38 12.13
N PRO A 192 -4.96 14.24 13.40
CA PRO A 192 -4.24 13.05 13.81
C PRO A 192 -5.18 11.85 13.86
N MET A 193 -4.62 10.64 13.64
CA MET A 193 -5.38 9.41 13.74
C MET A 193 -5.22 8.69 15.09
N GLU A 194 -4.41 9.20 15.99
CA GLU A 194 -4.21 8.74 17.38
C GLU A 194 -4.01 7.22 17.53
N VAL A 195 -3.16 6.66 16.70
CA VAL A 195 -2.74 5.27 16.76
C VAL A 195 -1.39 5.17 17.48
N SER A 196 -1.32 4.40 18.56
CA SER A 196 -0.09 4.11 19.28
C SER A 196 0.68 2.94 18.69
N GLY A 197 1.94 2.75 19.11
CA GLY A 197 2.75 1.61 18.73
C GLY A 197 3.46 1.77 17.38
N GLN A 198 3.96 2.96 17.11
CA GLN A 198 4.73 3.27 15.91
C GLN A 198 3.98 2.95 14.61
N PRO A 199 2.82 3.61 14.36
CA PRO A 199 2.03 3.40 13.16
C PRO A 199 2.77 3.87 11.90
N ASN A 200 2.58 3.16 10.79
CA ASN A 200 3.17 3.54 9.51
C ASN A 200 2.22 3.25 8.33
N GLU A 201 2.54 2.33 7.47
CA GLU A 201 1.82 1.97 6.24
C GLU A 201 0.32 1.78 6.52
N THR A 202 -0.50 2.72 6.06
CA THR A 202 -1.93 2.74 6.37
C THR A 202 -2.75 2.91 5.11
N THR A 203 -3.53 1.90 4.78
CA THR A 203 -4.51 1.97 3.69
C THR A 203 -5.86 2.39 4.21
N ILE A 204 -6.49 3.34 3.53
CA ILE A 204 -7.86 3.79 3.79
C ILE A 204 -8.77 3.50 2.61
N ARG A 205 -10.08 3.29 2.88
CA ARG A 205 -11.14 3.17 1.88
C ARG A 205 -12.43 3.77 2.39
N PHE A 206 -13.14 4.48 1.54
CA PHE A 206 -14.56 4.77 1.77
C PHE A 206 -15.36 3.50 1.53
N LEU A 207 -16.25 3.21 2.47
CA LEU A 207 -17.22 2.13 2.36
C LEU A 207 -18.50 2.63 1.67
N ALA A 208 -19.30 1.72 1.16
CA ALA A 208 -20.56 2.06 0.46
C ALA A 208 -21.54 2.88 1.30
N ASN A 209 -21.46 2.81 2.63
CA ASN A 209 -22.27 3.59 3.55
C ASN A 209 -21.70 4.99 3.87
N GLY A 210 -20.59 5.39 3.24
CA GLY A 210 -19.89 6.67 3.45
C GLY A 210 -18.94 6.70 4.64
N ASP A 211 -18.81 5.63 5.40
CA ASP A 211 -17.80 5.53 6.46
C ASP A 211 -16.40 5.42 5.85
N LEU A 212 -15.40 5.97 6.52
CA LEU A 212 -14.00 5.80 6.14
C LEU A 212 -13.36 4.74 7.03
N MET A 213 -12.79 3.71 6.42
CA MET A 213 -12.11 2.61 7.11
C MET A 213 -10.61 2.66 6.87
N ALA A 214 -9.83 2.31 7.89
CA ALA A 214 -8.37 2.26 7.86
C ALA A 214 -7.84 0.90 8.30
N MET A 215 -6.76 0.45 7.66
CA MET A 215 -5.98 -0.74 8.02
C MET A 215 -4.53 -0.28 8.26
N VAL A 216 -4.09 -0.30 9.53
CA VAL A 216 -2.86 0.34 10.02
C VAL A 216 -1.82 -0.70 10.42
N ARG A 217 -0.61 -0.62 9.83
CA ARG A 217 0.58 -1.36 10.28
C ARG A 217 1.19 -0.69 11.50
N ARG A 218 1.69 -1.48 12.46
CA ARG A 218 2.36 -1.02 13.69
C ARG A 218 3.69 -1.77 13.88
N GLU A 219 4.70 -1.08 14.39
CA GLU A 219 6.06 -1.63 14.57
C GLU A 219 6.43 -1.85 16.03
N ALA A 220 5.66 -1.35 16.98
CA ALA A 220 5.91 -1.48 18.41
C ALA A 220 4.72 -2.06 19.18
N GLY A 221 4.92 -2.36 20.45
CA GLY A 221 3.95 -3.04 21.31
C GLY A 221 3.70 -4.47 20.86
N THR A 222 2.44 -4.85 20.71
CA THR A 222 2.04 -6.18 20.18
C THR A 222 2.41 -6.35 18.70
N LYS A 223 2.72 -5.26 17.99
CA LYS A 223 2.88 -5.16 16.53
C LYS A 223 1.65 -5.59 15.72
N LYS A 224 0.60 -6.06 16.37
CA LYS A 224 -0.66 -6.34 15.69
C LYS A 224 -1.19 -5.07 15.07
N GLY A 225 -1.67 -5.18 13.83
CA GLY A 225 -2.26 -4.04 13.13
C GLY A 225 -3.52 -3.54 13.81
N TRP A 226 -3.91 -2.33 13.51
CA TRP A 226 -5.19 -1.80 13.92
C TRP A 226 -6.11 -1.59 12.72
N VAL A 227 -7.40 -1.85 12.95
CA VAL A 227 -8.49 -1.55 12.01
C VAL A 227 -9.35 -0.46 12.62
N GLY A 228 -9.58 0.62 11.88
CA GLY A 228 -10.33 1.76 12.37
C GLY A 228 -11.47 2.12 11.45
N VAL A 229 -12.55 2.66 12.02
CA VAL A 229 -13.68 3.22 11.27
C VAL A 229 -14.03 4.59 11.82
N THR A 230 -14.30 5.53 10.92
CA THR A 230 -14.71 6.89 11.25
C THR A 230 -15.81 7.37 10.30
N ARG A 231 -16.56 8.38 10.73
CA ARG A 231 -17.55 9.10 9.92
C ARG A 231 -17.16 10.56 9.78
N ALA A 232 -17.76 11.23 8.80
CA ALA A 232 -17.56 12.66 8.64
C ALA A 232 -17.80 13.40 10.00
N PRO A 233 -16.91 14.33 10.36
CA PRO A 233 -15.83 14.95 9.63
C PRO A 233 -14.48 14.17 9.64
N PHE A 234 -14.44 12.89 9.96
CA PHE A 234 -13.29 11.96 9.95
C PHE A 234 -12.21 12.28 10.97
N THR A 235 -12.59 12.87 12.11
CA THR A 235 -11.68 13.28 13.17
C THR A 235 -11.72 12.35 14.39
N GLN A 236 -12.75 11.51 14.50
CA GLN A 236 -12.91 10.57 15.61
C GLN A 236 -12.96 9.14 15.07
N TRP A 237 -12.07 8.30 15.56
CA TRP A 237 -11.88 6.94 15.09
C TRP A 237 -12.30 5.92 16.16
N ASN A 238 -12.99 4.87 15.73
CA ASN A 238 -13.21 3.67 16.54
C ASN A 238 -12.15 2.64 16.12
N TRP A 239 -11.21 2.32 17.01
CA TRP A 239 -10.09 1.45 16.73
C TRP A 239 -10.28 0.06 17.33
N TYR A 240 -9.83 -0.96 16.59
CA TYR A 240 -9.80 -2.36 17.01
C TYR A 240 -8.41 -2.94 16.72
N GLU A 241 -7.80 -3.59 17.73
CA GLU A 241 -6.58 -4.34 17.50
C GLU A 241 -6.89 -5.62 16.72
N SER A 242 -6.17 -5.83 15.61
CA SER A 242 -6.29 -7.01 14.75
C SER A 242 -5.72 -8.25 15.42
N ASN A 243 -6.17 -9.42 14.98
CA ASN A 243 -5.54 -10.70 15.30
C ASN A 243 -4.17 -10.91 14.62
N HIS A 244 -3.82 -10.12 13.57
CA HIS A 244 -2.60 -10.23 12.77
C HIS A 244 -1.71 -8.99 12.85
N GLN A 245 -0.41 -9.18 12.74
CA GLN A 245 0.52 -8.12 12.34
C GLN A 245 0.35 -7.86 10.84
N PHE A 246 0.33 -6.59 10.41
CA PHE A 246 0.23 -6.21 9.02
C PHE A 246 1.59 -5.80 8.45
N GLY A 247 1.79 -6.05 7.15
CA GLY A 247 2.94 -5.54 6.40
C GLY A 247 2.57 -5.26 4.96
N GLY A 248 2.71 -4.01 4.51
CA GLY A 248 2.24 -3.56 3.22
C GLY A 248 0.73 -3.72 3.04
N PRO A 249 -0.11 -3.38 4.05
CA PRO A 249 -1.53 -3.74 4.04
C PRO A 249 -2.28 -3.05 2.90
N ASN A 250 -3.21 -3.78 2.32
CA ASN A 250 -4.20 -3.26 1.38
C ASN A 250 -5.53 -3.98 1.55
N PHE A 251 -6.63 -3.32 1.24
CA PHE A 251 -7.95 -3.94 1.21
C PHE A 251 -8.86 -3.25 0.21
N ILE A 252 -9.89 -3.95 -0.23
CA ILE A 252 -10.96 -3.44 -1.08
C ILE A 252 -12.31 -3.90 -0.54
N GLN A 253 -13.37 -3.13 -0.84
CA GLN A 253 -14.74 -3.57 -0.65
C GLN A 253 -15.25 -4.21 -1.94
N LEU A 254 -15.84 -5.38 -1.81
CA LEU A 254 -16.50 -6.10 -2.91
C LEU A 254 -17.92 -5.53 -3.14
N PRO A 255 -18.52 -5.77 -4.31
CA PRO A 255 -19.91 -5.37 -4.58
C PRO A 255 -20.94 -5.95 -3.58
N THR A 256 -20.61 -7.07 -2.96
CA THR A 256 -21.42 -7.69 -1.89
C THR A 256 -21.36 -6.92 -0.56
N GLY A 257 -20.47 -5.93 -0.44
CA GLY A 257 -20.18 -5.22 0.81
C GLY A 257 -19.10 -5.88 1.66
N ALA A 258 -18.72 -7.12 1.38
CA ALA A 258 -17.63 -7.80 2.07
C ALA A 258 -16.28 -7.11 1.79
N LEU A 259 -15.37 -7.20 2.75
CA LEU A 259 -14.03 -6.62 2.64
C LEU A 259 -13.01 -7.74 2.47
N VAL A 260 -12.15 -7.63 1.46
CA VAL A 260 -11.00 -8.52 1.27
C VAL A 260 -9.72 -7.74 1.43
N ALA A 261 -8.79 -8.29 2.22
CA ALA A 261 -7.48 -7.70 2.49
C ALA A 261 -6.34 -8.59 2.01
N GLY A 262 -5.22 -7.95 1.75
CA GLY A 262 -3.96 -8.61 1.52
C GLY A 262 -2.86 -7.95 2.36
N THR A 263 -1.97 -8.76 2.92
CA THR A 263 -0.89 -8.31 3.78
C THR A 263 0.24 -9.35 3.85
N ARG A 264 1.40 -8.95 4.38
CA ARG A 264 2.41 -9.92 4.81
C ARG A 264 1.91 -10.63 6.06
N ASP A 265 2.03 -11.96 6.05
CA ASP A 265 1.77 -12.81 7.19
C ASP A 265 3.07 -13.03 8.00
N TYR A 266 2.99 -12.80 9.29
CA TYR A 266 4.08 -12.97 10.25
C TYR A 266 3.80 -14.09 11.26
N THR A 267 2.74 -14.88 11.07
CA THR A 267 2.30 -15.91 12.05
C THR A 267 3.33 -16.99 12.27
N VAL A 268 4.15 -17.30 11.25
CA VAL A 268 5.24 -18.25 11.36
C VAL A 268 6.57 -17.49 11.41
N PRO A 269 7.29 -17.49 12.55
CA PRO A 269 8.58 -16.81 12.68
C PRO A 269 9.58 -17.25 11.59
N GLY A 270 10.17 -16.25 10.91
CA GLY A 270 11.16 -16.50 9.86
C GLY A 270 10.59 -17.01 8.52
N LYS A 271 9.28 -17.23 8.42
CA LYS A 271 8.60 -17.69 7.21
C LYS A 271 7.47 -16.73 6.83
N HIS A 272 7.82 -15.53 6.44
CA HIS A 272 6.82 -14.55 6.03
C HIS A 272 6.26 -14.91 4.66
N THR A 273 4.94 -14.81 4.52
CA THR A 273 4.21 -15.08 3.27
C THR A 273 3.25 -13.95 2.95
N THR A 274 2.63 -14.00 1.78
CA THR A 274 1.56 -13.08 1.40
C THR A 274 0.21 -13.73 1.68
N LEU A 275 -0.55 -13.13 2.58
CA LEU A 275 -1.87 -13.57 3.02
C LEU A 275 -2.96 -12.75 2.34
N ILE A 276 -4.00 -13.43 1.87
CA ILE A 276 -5.29 -12.86 1.45
C ILE A 276 -6.36 -13.40 2.39
N GLY A 277 -7.26 -12.53 2.87
CA GLY A 277 -8.32 -12.92 3.78
C GLY A 277 -9.48 -11.95 3.84
N TRP A 278 -10.57 -12.37 4.47
CA TRP A 278 -11.67 -11.47 4.79
C TRP A 278 -11.23 -10.50 5.88
N LEU A 279 -11.47 -9.20 5.65
CA LEU A 279 -11.18 -8.17 6.64
C LEU A 279 -12.42 -7.89 7.49
N GLN A 280 -12.25 -7.95 8.79
CA GLN A 280 -13.23 -7.60 9.81
C GLN A 280 -12.61 -6.61 10.80
N PRO A 281 -13.39 -5.91 11.63
CA PRO A 281 -12.83 -5.02 12.65
C PRO A 281 -11.77 -5.70 13.54
N GLN A 282 -11.97 -6.97 13.90
CA GLN A 282 -11.05 -7.73 14.76
C GLN A 282 -9.87 -8.35 14.00
N GLY A 283 -9.75 -8.11 12.69
CA GLY A 283 -8.61 -8.55 11.89
C GLY A 283 -8.96 -9.33 10.63
N ILE A 284 -8.11 -10.29 10.28
CA ILE A 284 -8.21 -11.04 9.04
C ILE A 284 -8.60 -12.50 9.34
N GLU A 285 -9.62 -12.98 8.64
CA GLU A 285 -9.94 -14.39 8.50
C GLU A 285 -9.26 -14.91 7.22
N PRO A 286 -8.27 -15.82 7.33
CA PRO A 286 -7.49 -16.28 6.18
C PRO A 286 -8.34 -16.97 5.11
N LEU A 287 -8.06 -16.63 3.84
CA LEU A 287 -8.66 -17.25 2.65
C LEU A 287 -7.63 -18.02 1.83
N ALA A 288 -6.48 -17.39 1.58
CA ALA A 288 -5.42 -17.99 0.78
C ALA A 288 -4.05 -17.44 1.20
N THR A 289 -3.05 -18.31 1.18
CA THR A 289 -1.63 -17.94 1.25
C THR A 289 -1.02 -18.10 -0.12
N LEU A 290 -0.43 -17.04 -0.65
CA LEU A 290 0.23 -17.06 -1.96
C LEU A 290 1.64 -17.63 -1.86
N PRO A 291 2.14 -18.33 -2.91
CA PRO A 291 3.54 -18.78 -2.99
C PRO A 291 4.48 -17.60 -2.81
N SER A 292 5.11 -17.51 -1.64
CA SER A 292 5.97 -16.38 -1.28
C SER A 292 6.85 -16.72 -0.08
N SER A 293 8.03 -16.13 -0.02
CA SER A 293 8.93 -16.15 1.14
C SER A 293 9.97 -15.03 1.06
N GLY A 294 10.78 -14.89 2.09
CA GLY A 294 11.80 -13.87 2.18
C GLY A 294 11.20 -12.46 2.20
N ASP A 295 11.75 -11.56 1.42
CA ASP A 295 11.14 -10.24 1.21
C ASP A 295 9.95 -10.37 0.26
N ASN A 296 8.74 -10.02 0.72
CA ASN A 296 7.51 -10.30 -0.03
C ASN A 296 6.34 -9.39 0.36
N SER A 297 5.19 -9.58 -0.32
CA SER A 297 3.87 -9.00 -0.07
C SER A 297 3.60 -7.65 -0.75
N TYR A 298 3.06 -6.66 -0.06
CA TYR A 298 2.60 -5.36 -0.58
C TYR A 298 1.62 -5.53 -1.75
N PRO A 299 0.48 -6.19 -1.52
CA PRO A 299 -0.42 -6.57 -2.59
C PRO A 299 -1.19 -5.39 -3.18
N GLY A 300 -1.25 -5.32 -4.51
CA GLY A 300 -2.28 -4.60 -5.24
C GLY A 300 -3.49 -5.52 -5.42
N LEU A 301 -4.71 -5.01 -5.22
CA LEU A 301 -5.94 -5.80 -5.24
C LEU A 301 -6.96 -5.22 -6.22
N VAL A 302 -7.46 -6.03 -7.15
CA VAL A 302 -8.54 -5.65 -8.07
C VAL A 302 -9.49 -6.82 -8.24
N LEU A 303 -10.79 -6.60 -7.98
CA LEU A 303 -11.83 -7.56 -8.39
C LEU A 303 -12.18 -7.32 -9.86
N HIS A 304 -12.10 -8.37 -10.68
CA HIS A 304 -12.48 -8.32 -12.09
C HIS A 304 -12.98 -9.69 -12.56
N GLU A 305 -14.15 -9.72 -13.18
CA GLU A 305 -14.77 -10.94 -13.72
C GLU A 305 -14.81 -12.09 -12.70
N ASP A 306 -15.35 -11.84 -11.52
CA ASP A 306 -15.48 -12.80 -10.41
C ASP A 306 -14.17 -13.37 -9.85
N LEU A 307 -13.02 -12.83 -10.27
CA LEU A 307 -11.71 -13.15 -9.75
C LEU A 307 -11.09 -11.96 -9.03
N LEU A 308 -10.48 -12.23 -7.89
CA LEU A 308 -9.59 -11.28 -7.24
C LEU A 308 -8.20 -11.40 -7.88
N TRP A 309 -7.76 -10.32 -8.53
CA TRP A 309 -6.43 -10.18 -9.09
C TRP A 309 -5.51 -9.53 -8.07
N VAL A 310 -4.36 -10.15 -7.83
CA VAL A 310 -3.42 -9.73 -6.77
C VAL A 310 -2.04 -9.61 -7.36
N SER A 311 -1.51 -8.38 -7.47
CA SER A 311 -0.06 -8.21 -7.65
C SER A 311 0.64 -8.33 -6.31
N TYR A 312 1.80 -8.93 -6.27
CA TYR A 312 2.67 -8.98 -5.09
C TYR A 312 4.11 -9.22 -5.50
N TYR A 313 5.04 -9.03 -4.58
CA TYR A 313 6.43 -9.37 -4.82
C TYR A 313 6.90 -10.44 -3.86
N SER A 314 7.94 -11.18 -4.25
CA SER A 314 8.51 -12.22 -3.40
C SER A 314 9.92 -12.62 -3.83
N SER A 315 10.72 -13.06 -2.86
CA SER A 315 12.08 -13.59 -3.07
C SER A 315 12.14 -15.12 -3.04
N HIS A 316 11.01 -15.83 -3.11
CA HIS A 316 10.95 -17.29 -2.92
C HIS A 316 11.66 -18.09 -4.02
N GLU A 317 11.94 -17.48 -5.17
CA GLU A 317 12.71 -18.08 -6.26
C GLU A 317 14.17 -17.54 -6.30
N GLY A 318 14.69 -17.04 -5.17
CA GLY A 318 16.06 -16.57 -5.02
C GLY A 318 16.29 -15.11 -5.42
N LYS A 319 15.43 -14.52 -6.28
CA LYS A 319 15.46 -13.12 -6.68
C LYS A 319 14.13 -12.47 -6.35
N THR A 320 14.15 -11.21 -5.89
CA THR A 320 12.93 -10.45 -5.61
C THR A 320 12.25 -10.06 -6.92
N SER A 321 11.13 -10.71 -7.21
CA SER A 321 10.39 -10.62 -8.47
C SER A 321 8.93 -10.24 -8.23
N ILE A 322 8.26 -9.78 -9.30
CA ILE A 322 6.84 -9.40 -9.26
C ILE A 322 5.98 -10.54 -9.78
N TYR A 323 4.94 -10.86 -9.02
CA TYR A 323 3.97 -11.91 -9.32
C TYR A 323 2.55 -11.33 -9.44
N LEU A 324 1.73 -12.05 -10.19
CA LEU A 324 0.30 -11.84 -10.28
C LEU A 324 -0.40 -13.15 -9.94
N ALA A 325 -1.32 -13.10 -8.99
CA ALA A 325 -2.21 -14.21 -8.66
C ALA A 325 -3.65 -13.88 -9.06
N LYS A 326 -4.41 -14.91 -9.42
CA LYS A 326 -5.86 -14.87 -9.61
C LYS A 326 -6.51 -15.81 -8.61
N ILE A 327 -7.48 -15.31 -7.87
CA ILE A 327 -8.14 -16.05 -6.79
C ILE A 327 -9.64 -16.00 -7.02
N LYS A 328 -10.26 -17.17 -7.07
CA LYS A 328 -11.72 -17.29 -7.00
C LYS A 328 -12.12 -17.23 -5.54
N LEU A 329 -12.90 -16.22 -5.20
CA LEU A 329 -13.47 -16.07 -3.85
C LEU A 329 -14.67 -17.01 -3.68
N PRO A 330 -14.97 -17.46 -2.43
CA PRO A 330 -16.11 -18.31 -2.15
C PRO A 330 -17.48 -17.62 -2.33
#